data_6ecc7e51a96960e6957c495b5f26310a
#
_entry.id   6ecc7e51a96960e6957c495b5f26310a
#
_cell.length_a   1.000
_cell.length_b   1.000
_cell.length_c   1.000
_cell.angle_alpha   90.00
_cell.angle_beta   90.00
_cell.angle_gamma   90.00
#
_symmetry.space_group_name_H-M   'P 1'
#
loop_
_entity.id
_entity.type
_entity.pdbx_description
1 polymer ?
#
loop_
_entity_poly.entity_id
_entity_poly.type
_entity_poly.pdbx_seq_one_letter_code
_entity_poly.pdbx_strand_id
1 'polypeptide(L)'
;YFLDRVTKKIFEIDGGSLYTYEGNYDYYLEAKAAREEMALASERKRAALYKKELAWIRRGARARSTKAKSHIERFEELRDSKLIIEDSSLSIGTLSSRLGKKIIEIRHLSKSYGDRTLIRDFSYTVLRRDRIGIIGDNGCGKTTLLKMILGEVEPDSGSIEIGQTVKIGY
;
A
#
# COMPACT_ATOMS: atom_id res chain seq x y z
N TYR A 1 -6.49 20.32 -12.14
CA TYR A 1 -6.95 21.68 -11.71
C TYR A 1 -8.11 21.64 -10.72
N PHE A 2 -9.13 20.78 -10.97
CA PHE A 2 -10.27 20.65 -10.04
C PHE A 2 -9.88 19.88 -8.75
N LEU A 3 -9.20 18.75 -8.88
CA LEU A 3 -8.75 17.93 -7.76
C LEU A 3 -7.81 18.72 -6.82
N ASP A 4 -6.95 19.54 -7.39
CA ASP A 4 -6.01 20.35 -6.63
C ASP A 4 -6.68 21.34 -5.66
N ARG A 5 -7.83 21.90 -6.05
CA ARG A 5 -8.58 22.85 -5.23
C ARG A 5 -9.54 22.22 -4.24
N VAL A 6 -10.01 21.01 -4.51
CA VAL A 6 -11.10 20.39 -3.74
C VAL A 6 -10.59 19.34 -2.75
N THR A 7 -9.58 18.57 -3.13
CA THR A 7 -9.09 17.47 -2.30
C THR A 7 -8.06 17.95 -1.26
N LYS A 8 -8.12 17.35 -0.08
CA LYS A 8 -7.13 17.49 0.98
C LYS A 8 -6.39 16.18 1.23
N LYS A 9 -6.92 15.09 0.69
CA LYS A 9 -6.36 13.75 0.77
C LYS A 9 -6.61 13.03 -0.53
N ILE A 10 -5.68 12.20 -0.94
CA ILE A 10 -5.77 11.39 -2.15
C ILE A 10 -5.48 9.94 -1.79
N PHE A 11 -6.33 9.04 -2.24
CA PHE A 11 -6.13 7.60 -2.20
C PHE A 11 -5.77 7.11 -3.58
N GLU A 12 -4.59 6.57 -3.74
CA GLU A 12 -4.15 5.88 -4.96
C GLU A 12 -4.29 4.38 -4.77
N ILE A 13 -5.01 3.74 -5.68
CA ILE A 13 -5.11 2.27 -5.73
C ILE A 13 -4.21 1.78 -6.86
N ASP A 14 -3.14 1.06 -6.49
CA ASP A 14 -2.16 0.54 -7.42
C ASP A 14 -1.67 -0.85 -6.98
N GLY A 15 -1.69 -1.82 -7.89
CA GLY A 15 -1.20 -3.19 -7.65
C GLY A 15 -1.84 -3.92 -6.46
N GLY A 16 -3.08 -3.57 -6.08
CA GLY A 16 -3.77 -4.11 -4.91
C GLY A 16 -3.38 -3.44 -3.59
N SER A 17 -2.49 -2.47 -3.62
CA SER A 17 -2.13 -1.63 -2.48
C SER A 17 -2.87 -0.29 -2.56
N LEU A 18 -3.12 0.30 -1.40
CA LEU A 18 -3.80 1.58 -1.30
C LEU A 18 -2.89 2.57 -0.57
N TYR A 19 -2.42 3.57 -1.31
CA TYR A 19 -1.53 4.61 -0.81
C TYR A 19 -2.32 5.85 -0.43
N THR A 20 -1.98 6.44 0.71
CA THR A 20 -2.65 7.64 1.22
C THR A 20 -1.70 8.83 1.19
N TYR A 21 -2.13 9.91 0.55
CA TYR A 21 -1.40 11.16 0.48
C TYR A 21 -2.22 12.28 1.14
N GLU A 22 -1.64 12.94 2.13
CA GLU A 22 -2.25 14.10 2.80
C GLU A 22 -1.79 15.39 2.12
N GLY A 23 -2.58 15.88 1.18
CA GLY A 23 -2.27 17.06 0.39
C GLY A 23 -3.19 17.20 -0.82
N ASN A 24 -2.84 18.14 -1.68
CA ASN A 24 -3.49 18.39 -2.95
C ASN A 24 -2.92 17.48 -4.07
N TYR A 25 -3.41 17.65 -5.29
CA TYR A 25 -3.00 16.81 -6.42
C TYR A 25 -1.52 17.01 -6.82
N ASP A 26 -1.01 18.23 -6.71
CA ASP A 26 0.40 18.52 -7.02
C ASP A 26 1.33 17.81 -6.03
N TYR A 27 1.01 17.86 -4.73
CA TYR A 27 1.76 17.11 -3.72
C TYR A 27 1.74 15.58 -3.99
N TYR A 28 0.58 15.05 -4.41
CA TYR A 28 0.48 13.65 -4.79
C TYR A 28 1.44 13.29 -5.92
N LEU A 29 1.52 14.12 -6.98
CA LEU A 29 2.41 13.85 -8.12
C LEU A 29 3.88 13.81 -7.70
N GLU A 30 4.30 14.76 -6.87
CA GLU A 30 5.67 14.80 -6.33
C GLU A 30 5.97 13.58 -5.45
N ALA A 31 5.08 13.25 -4.53
CA ALA A 31 5.25 12.12 -3.62
C ALA A 31 5.24 10.77 -4.36
N LYS A 32 4.40 10.64 -5.39
CA LYS A 32 4.39 9.46 -6.27
C LYS A 32 5.71 9.31 -7.01
N ALA A 33 6.20 10.37 -7.64
CA ALA A 33 7.48 10.34 -8.35
C ALA A 33 8.65 9.96 -7.42
N ALA A 34 8.69 10.52 -6.22
CA ALA A 34 9.70 10.16 -5.22
C ALA A 34 9.60 8.70 -4.78
N ARG A 35 8.38 8.16 -4.59
CA ARG A 35 8.15 6.75 -4.27
C ARG A 35 8.66 5.83 -5.38
N GLU A 36 8.34 6.14 -6.63
CA GLU A 36 8.78 5.35 -7.78
C GLU A 36 10.31 5.38 -7.95
N GLU A 37 10.93 6.54 -7.72
CA GLU A 37 12.39 6.66 -7.76
C GLU A 37 13.07 5.83 -6.66
N MET A 38 12.55 5.87 -5.43
CA MET A 38 13.03 5.05 -4.31
C MET A 38 12.89 3.55 -4.61
N ALA A 39 11.78 3.13 -5.19
CA ALA A 39 11.55 1.73 -5.57
C ALA A 39 12.57 1.27 -6.63
N LEU A 40 12.81 2.09 -7.65
CA LEU A 40 13.83 1.81 -8.67
C LEU A 40 15.25 1.75 -8.09
N ALA A 41 15.59 2.67 -7.18
CA ALA A 41 16.89 2.67 -6.50
C ALA A 41 17.09 1.42 -5.62
N SER A 42 16.05 1.02 -4.91
CA SER A 42 16.02 -0.21 -4.09
C SER A 42 16.24 -1.45 -4.96
N GLU A 43 15.52 -1.55 -6.08
CA GLU A 43 15.66 -2.67 -7.01
C GLU A 43 17.06 -2.73 -7.65
N ARG A 44 17.65 -1.59 -8.00
CA ARG A 44 19.04 -1.54 -8.50
C ARG A 44 20.03 -2.07 -7.46
N LYS A 45 19.87 -1.68 -6.18
CA LYS A 45 20.70 -2.19 -5.08
C LYS A 45 20.53 -3.69 -4.90
N ARG A 46 19.30 -4.19 -4.92
CA ARG A 46 18.98 -5.61 -4.82
C ARG A 46 19.62 -6.40 -5.94
N ALA A 47 19.46 -5.95 -7.19
CA ALA A 47 20.04 -6.59 -8.37
C ALA A 47 21.58 -6.61 -8.33
N ALA A 48 22.21 -5.56 -7.83
CA ALA A 48 23.67 -5.51 -7.66
C ALA A 48 24.14 -6.50 -6.61
N LEU A 49 23.45 -6.59 -5.46
CA LEU A 49 23.74 -7.57 -4.41
C LEU A 49 23.55 -9.01 -4.92
N TYR A 50 22.44 -9.28 -5.61
CA TYR A 50 22.18 -10.58 -6.20
C TYR A 50 23.29 -11.01 -7.17
N LYS A 51 23.74 -10.11 -8.07
CA LYS A 51 24.87 -10.36 -8.97
C LYS A 51 26.16 -10.68 -8.20
N LYS A 52 26.42 -9.98 -7.11
CA LYS A 52 27.60 -10.19 -6.28
C LYS A 52 27.58 -11.56 -5.61
N GLU A 53 26.47 -11.93 -5.00
CA GLU A 53 26.28 -13.24 -4.36
C GLU A 53 26.32 -14.39 -5.38
N LEU A 54 25.68 -14.22 -6.53
CA LEU A 54 25.72 -15.19 -7.62
C LEU A 54 27.17 -15.41 -8.14
N ALA A 55 27.93 -14.34 -8.32
CA ALA A 55 29.32 -14.44 -8.76
C ALA A 55 30.20 -15.12 -7.72
N TRP A 56 29.91 -14.94 -6.42
CA TRP A 56 30.60 -15.62 -5.34
C TRP A 56 30.29 -17.12 -5.32
N ILE A 57 29.01 -17.51 -5.48
CA ILE A 57 28.59 -18.93 -5.58
C ILE A 57 29.23 -19.62 -6.78
N ARG A 58 29.24 -18.98 -7.96
CA ARG A 58 29.83 -19.54 -9.21
C ARG A 58 31.33 -19.78 -9.10
N ARG A 59 32.05 -19.04 -8.27
CA ARG A 59 33.49 -19.24 -8.04
C ARG A 59 33.83 -20.47 -7.19
N GLY A 60 32.83 -21.26 -6.80
CA GLY A 60 33.02 -22.48 -6.02
C GLY A 60 33.43 -22.19 -4.58
N ALA A 61 32.53 -21.61 -3.82
CA ALA A 61 32.73 -21.44 -2.38
C ALA A 61 33.02 -22.80 -1.74
N ARG A 62 34.19 -22.94 -1.12
CA ARG A 62 34.54 -24.16 -0.36
C ARG A 62 33.50 -24.31 0.76
N ALA A 63 32.66 -25.34 0.64
CA ALA A 63 31.43 -25.58 1.40
C ALA A 63 31.59 -25.86 2.91
N ARG A 64 32.73 -25.54 3.50
CA ARG A 64 33.05 -25.95 4.89
C ARG A 64 33.16 -24.82 5.92
N SER A 65 32.75 -23.61 5.58
CA SER A 65 32.80 -22.50 6.57
C SER A 65 31.39 -21.92 6.81
N THR A 66 31.18 -21.48 8.05
CA THR A 66 29.95 -20.77 8.48
C THR A 66 29.64 -19.56 7.57
N LYS A 67 30.70 -18.93 7.03
CA LYS A 67 30.58 -17.84 6.05
C LYS A 67 29.94 -18.28 4.73
N ALA A 68 30.18 -19.52 4.27
CA ALA A 68 29.57 -20.05 3.06
C ALA A 68 28.06 -20.22 3.23
N LYS A 69 27.61 -20.66 4.39
CA LYS A 69 26.18 -20.83 4.70
C LYS A 69 25.44 -19.50 4.68
N SER A 70 25.99 -18.45 5.30
CA SER A 70 25.34 -17.13 5.32
C SER A 70 25.25 -16.45 3.95
N HIS A 71 26.17 -16.73 3.03
CA HIS A 71 26.10 -16.24 1.65
C HIS A 71 25.03 -16.98 0.83
N ILE A 72 24.87 -18.29 1.04
CA ILE A 72 23.85 -19.10 0.38
C ILE A 72 22.46 -18.64 0.87
N GLU A 73 22.26 -18.51 2.18
CA GLU A 73 21.02 -18.04 2.77
C GLU A 73 20.63 -16.64 2.23
N ARG A 74 21.59 -15.71 2.18
CA ARG A 74 21.36 -14.38 1.60
C ARG A 74 21.03 -14.40 0.12
N PHE A 75 21.65 -15.29 -0.65
CA PHE A 75 21.32 -15.47 -2.07
C PHE A 75 19.89 -15.98 -2.25
N GLU A 76 19.48 -16.97 -1.44
CA GLU A 76 18.12 -17.51 -1.48
C GLU A 76 17.09 -16.45 -1.07
N GLU A 77 17.36 -15.70 -0.01
CA GLU A 77 16.52 -14.56 0.38
C GLU A 77 16.38 -13.52 -0.74
N LEU A 78 17.47 -13.14 -1.39
CA LEU A 78 17.45 -12.19 -2.51
C LEU A 78 16.78 -12.74 -3.76
N ARG A 79 16.84 -14.05 -4.00
CA ARG A 79 16.14 -14.72 -5.10
C ARG A 79 14.64 -14.77 -4.85
N ASP A 80 14.25 -15.12 -3.63
CA ASP A 80 12.85 -15.38 -3.27
C ASP A 80 12.14 -14.11 -2.79
N SER A 81 12.89 -13.05 -2.46
CA SER A 81 12.32 -11.72 -2.23
C SER A 81 11.75 -11.18 -3.55
N LYS A 82 10.53 -11.62 -3.87
CA LYS A 82 9.66 -10.81 -4.73
C LYS A 82 9.60 -9.44 -4.08
N LEU A 83 9.61 -8.38 -4.89
CA LEU A 83 9.31 -7.03 -4.43
C LEU A 83 7.96 -7.03 -3.69
N ILE A 84 7.99 -7.40 -2.42
CA ILE A 84 7.09 -6.84 -1.46
C ILE A 84 7.70 -5.44 -1.27
N ILE A 85 7.18 -4.47 -2.00
CA ILE A 85 7.28 -3.09 -1.56
C ILE A 85 6.57 -3.14 -0.22
N GLU A 86 7.34 -3.40 0.85
CA GLU A 86 6.83 -3.21 2.19
C GLU A 86 6.42 -1.75 2.23
N ASP A 87 5.12 -1.57 2.19
CA ASP A 87 4.47 -0.33 2.55
C ASP A 87 4.94 0.00 3.97
N SER A 88 6.08 0.68 4.06
CA SER A 88 6.35 1.48 5.23
C SER A 88 5.35 2.64 5.17
N SER A 89 4.08 2.32 5.36
CA SER A 89 3.11 3.29 5.79
C SER A 89 3.68 3.83 7.09
N LEU A 90 4.29 4.99 7.01
CA LEU A 90 4.50 5.86 8.16
C LEU A 90 3.09 6.17 8.68
N SER A 91 2.51 5.19 9.40
CA SER A 91 1.39 5.44 10.26
C SER A 91 1.93 6.31 11.40
N ILE A 92 1.92 7.60 11.17
CA ILE A 92 1.97 8.57 12.26
C ILE A 92 0.66 8.34 13.02
N GLY A 93 0.74 7.43 13.98
CA GLY A 93 -0.34 7.13 14.89
C GLY A 93 -0.69 8.37 15.69
N THR A 94 -1.59 9.17 15.19
CA THR A 94 -2.26 10.16 16.01
C THR A 94 -3.33 9.44 16.80
N LEU A 95 -2.92 8.90 17.95
CA LEU A 95 -3.83 8.50 19.01
C LEU A 95 -4.58 9.74 19.50
N SER A 96 -5.70 10.03 18.88
CA SER A 96 -6.69 10.97 19.41
C SER A 96 -8.01 10.24 19.52
N SER A 97 -8.17 9.58 20.66
CA SER A 97 -9.47 9.06 21.09
C SER A 97 -10.35 10.22 21.52
N ARG A 98 -11.32 10.62 20.69
CA ARG A 98 -12.59 11.20 21.12
C ARG A 98 -13.72 10.64 20.26
N LEU A 99 -14.53 9.82 20.89
CA LEU A 99 -15.74 9.15 20.36
C LEU A 99 -16.77 10.20 19.89
N GLY A 100 -16.60 10.83 18.75
CA GLY A 100 -17.57 11.82 18.23
C GLY A 100 -17.20 12.43 16.89
N LYS A 101 -16.03 12.14 16.35
CA LYS A 101 -15.54 12.73 15.10
C LYS A 101 -15.34 11.74 13.95
N LYS A 102 -15.39 10.43 14.22
CA LYS A 102 -15.24 9.39 13.21
C LYS A 102 -16.54 9.25 12.44
N ILE A 103 -16.45 9.30 11.12
CA ILE A 103 -17.60 9.12 10.21
C ILE A 103 -17.62 7.69 9.68
N ILE A 104 -16.48 7.21 9.17
CA ILE A 104 -16.30 5.84 8.69
C ILE A 104 -14.97 5.35 9.21
N GLU A 105 -14.94 4.15 9.79
CA GLU A 105 -13.72 3.47 10.20
C GLU A 105 -13.56 2.18 9.39
N ILE A 106 -12.47 2.10 8.66
CA ILE A 106 -12.09 0.95 7.83
C ILE A 106 -10.93 0.27 8.51
N ARG A 107 -11.02 -1.06 8.76
CA ARG A 107 -9.98 -1.83 9.44
C ARG A 107 -9.63 -3.08 8.63
N HIS A 108 -8.36 -3.19 8.25
CA HIS A 108 -7.79 -4.37 7.59
C HIS A 108 -8.59 -4.88 6.38
N LEU A 109 -9.16 -3.95 5.61
CA LEU A 109 -10.05 -4.25 4.50
C LEU A 109 -9.29 -4.91 3.35
N SER A 110 -9.75 -6.07 2.93
CA SER A 110 -9.21 -6.75 1.75
C SER A 110 -10.33 -7.24 0.85
N LYS A 111 -10.08 -7.20 -0.46
CA LYS A 111 -11.00 -7.69 -1.50
C LYS A 111 -10.25 -8.20 -2.70
N SER A 112 -10.63 -9.39 -3.16
CA SER A 112 -10.13 -10.03 -4.38
C SER A 112 -11.27 -10.56 -5.23
N TYR A 113 -11.05 -10.70 -6.51
CA TYR A 113 -11.93 -11.41 -7.44
C TYR A 113 -11.09 -12.43 -8.21
N GLY A 114 -11.31 -13.72 -7.93
CA GLY A 114 -10.45 -14.79 -8.42
C GLY A 114 -9.01 -14.56 -7.96
N ASP A 115 -8.06 -14.62 -8.88
CA ASP A 115 -6.64 -14.43 -8.58
C ASP A 115 -6.21 -12.96 -8.49
N ARG A 116 -7.14 -12.03 -8.72
CA ARG A 116 -6.83 -10.60 -8.73
C ARG A 116 -7.20 -9.95 -7.41
N THR A 117 -6.19 -9.55 -6.64
CA THR A 117 -6.37 -8.72 -5.44
C THR A 117 -6.56 -7.26 -5.84
N LEU A 118 -7.70 -6.66 -5.47
CA LEU A 118 -8.02 -5.26 -5.72
C LEU A 118 -7.62 -4.36 -4.56
N ILE A 119 -7.80 -4.84 -3.33
CA ILE A 119 -7.48 -4.10 -2.10
C ILE A 119 -6.87 -5.09 -1.12
N ARG A 120 -5.77 -4.71 -0.50
CA ARG A 120 -5.03 -5.53 0.46
C ARG A 120 -4.81 -4.74 1.74
N ASP A 121 -5.31 -5.28 2.86
CA ASP A 121 -5.05 -4.83 4.24
C ASP A 121 -5.18 -3.30 4.44
N PHE A 122 -6.20 -2.69 3.83
CA PHE A 122 -6.40 -1.24 3.90
C PHE A 122 -7.10 -0.85 5.20
N SER A 123 -6.49 0.08 5.94
CA SER A 123 -7.06 0.66 7.16
C SER A 123 -7.06 2.17 7.08
N TYR A 124 -8.22 2.79 7.34
CA TYR A 124 -8.35 4.24 7.33
C TYR A 124 -9.53 4.72 8.17
N THR A 125 -9.41 5.88 8.79
CA THR A 125 -10.49 6.54 9.49
C THR A 125 -10.86 7.85 8.79
N VAL A 126 -12.08 7.90 8.23
CA VAL A 126 -12.63 9.12 7.63
C VAL A 126 -13.15 10.04 8.74
N LEU A 127 -12.69 11.27 8.72
CA LEU A 127 -13.05 12.29 9.68
C LEU A 127 -14.08 13.27 9.10
N ARG A 128 -14.76 13.98 9.99
CA ARG A 128 -15.70 15.03 9.58
C ARG A 128 -14.99 16.12 8.76
N ARG A 129 -15.55 16.45 7.59
CA ARG A 129 -15.03 17.40 6.61
C ARG A 129 -13.80 16.93 5.82
N ASP A 130 -13.47 15.67 5.86
CA ASP A 130 -12.49 15.11 4.92
C ASP A 130 -13.02 15.24 3.48
N ARG A 131 -12.12 15.56 2.58
CA ARG A 131 -12.35 15.58 1.13
C ARG A 131 -11.30 14.69 0.52
N ILE A 132 -11.71 13.53 0.06
CA ILE A 132 -10.83 12.45 -0.37
C ILE A 132 -11.00 12.27 -1.87
N GLY A 133 -9.89 12.32 -2.61
CA GLY A 133 -9.82 11.90 -4.01
C GLY A 133 -9.41 10.43 -4.07
N ILE A 134 -10.11 9.61 -4.87
CA ILE A 134 -9.73 8.21 -5.13
C ILE A 134 -9.25 8.13 -6.57
N ILE A 135 -8.00 7.75 -6.76
CA ILE A 135 -7.35 7.66 -8.07
C ILE A 135 -6.76 6.26 -8.30
N GLY A 136 -6.44 5.96 -9.53
CA GLY A 136 -5.89 4.69 -9.97
C GLY A 136 -6.41 4.31 -11.35
N ASP A 137 -5.83 3.27 -11.95
CA ASP A 137 -6.19 2.79 -13.27
C ASP A 137 -7.61 2.22 -13.34
N ASN A 138 -8.13 2.05 -14.57
CA ASN A 138 -9.42 1.42 -14.75
C ASN A 138 -9.38 -0.04 -14.31
N GLY A 139 -10.36 -0.42 -13.48
CA GLY A 139 -10.43 -1.77 -12.91
C GLY A 139 -9.51 -2.02 -11.70
N CYS A 140 -8.81 -1.01 -11.16
CA CYS A 140 -7.95 -1.19 -9.97
C CYS A 140 -8.74 -1.42 -8.67
N GLY A 141 -10.06 -1.14 -8.64
CA GLY A 141 -10.88 -1.38 -7.44
C GLY A 141 -11.58 -0.14 -6.85
N LYS A 142 -11.51 1.03 -7.50
CA LYS A 142 -12.15 2.28 -7.01
C LYS A 142 -13.64 2.11 -6.71
N THR A 143 -14.38 1.60 -7.69
CA THR A 143 -15.83 1.35 -7.55
C THR A 143 -16.10 0.25 -6.52
N THR A 144 -15.24 -0.76 -6.42
CA THR A 144 -15.36 -1.82 -5.43
C THR A 144 -15.19 -1.28 -4.01
N LEU A 145 -14.21 -0.40 -3.79
CA LEU A 145 -14.04 0.27 -2.49
C LEU A 145 -15.28 1.07 -2.10
N LEU A 146 -15.83 1.87 -3.02
CA LEU A 146 -17.06 2.63 -2.76
C LEU A 146 -18.24 1.70 -2.46
N LYS A 147 -18.43 0.63 -3.24
CA LYS A 147 -19.48 -0.35 -3.00
C LYS A 147 -19.35 -1.10 -1.66
N MET A 148 -18.13 -1.38 -1.21
CA MET A 148 -17.92 -1.94 0.13
C MET A 148 -18.30 -0.93 1.22
N ILE A 149 -17.97 0.35 1.05
CA ILE A 149 -18.38 1.40 1.99
C ILE A 149 -19.89 1.55 2.02
N LEU A 150 -20.58 1.38 0.88
CA LEU A 150 -22.04 1.41 0.79
C LEU A 150 -22.72 0.13 1.36
N GLY A 151 -21.95 -0.92 1.62
CA GLY A 151 -22.51 -2.22 2.03
C GLY A 151 -23.09 -3.05 0.89
N GLU A 152 -22.85 -2.66 -0.38
CA GLU A 152 -23.32 -3.40 -1.57
C GLU A 152 -22.43 -4.61 -1.90
N VAL A 153 -21.18 -4.59 -1.46
CA VAL A 153 -20.19 -5.65 -1.64
C VAL A 153 -19.56 -5.97 -0.29
N GLU A 154 -19.55 -7.23 0.08
CA GLU A 154 -18.88 -7.67 1.30
C GLU A 154 -17.36 -7.78 1.07
N PRO A 155 -16.51 -7.30 2.01
CA PRO A 155 -15.09 -7.54 1.99
C PRO A 155 -14.78 -9.03 2.25
N ASP A 156 -13.64 -9.50 1.75
CA ASP A 156 -13.15 -10.86 2.03
C ASP A 156 -12.57 -10.94 3.44
N SER A 157 -12.00 -9.83 3.93
CA SER A 157 -11.56 -9.67 5.33
C SER A 157 -11.60 -8.20 5.74
N GLY A 158 -11.54 -7.97 7.06
CA GLY A 158 -11.62 -6.65 7.66
C GLY A 158 -13.05 -6.21 7.95
N SER A 159 -13.22 -4.96 8.33
CA SER A 159 -14.52 -4.38 8.67
C SER A 159 -14.63 -2.92 8.30
N ILE A 160 -15.85 -2.49 8.05
CA ILE A 160 -16.21 -1.08 7.83
C ILE A 160 -17.28 -0.72 8.85
N GLU A 161 -16.99 0.25 9.70
CA GLU A 161 -17.93 0.79 10.68
C GLU A 161 -18.35 2.19 10.26
N ILE A 162 -19.63 2.41 10.10
CA ILE A 162 -20.22 3.71 9.73
C ILE A 162 -20.92 4.28 10.96
N GLY A 163 -20.65 5.53 11.27
CA GLY A 163 -21.28 6.20 12.40
C GLY A 163 -22.81 6.22 12.27
N GLN A 164 -23.53 5.97 13.38
CA GLN A 164 -25.01 5.82 13.40
C GLN A 164 -25.77 7.02 12.83
N THR A 165 -25.17 8.19 12.82
CA THR A 165 -25.81 9.45 12.32
C THR A 165 -25.42 9.78 10.88
N VAL A 166 -24.61 8.95 10.25
CA VAL A 166 -24.11 9.18 8.89
C VAL A 166 -25.17 8.73 7.88
N LYS A 167 -25.57 9.65 7.00
CA LYS A 167 -26.37 9.35 5.81
C LYS A 167 -25.47 9.43 4.61
N ILE A 168 -25.36 8.33 3.86
CA ILE A 168 -24.56 8.27 2.64
C ILE A 168 -25.47 8.60 1.47
N GLY A 169 -25.06 9.57 0.65
CA GLY A 169 -25.64 9.83 -0.67
C GLY A 169 -24.66 9.35 -1.73
N TYR A 170 -25.16 8.61 -2.71
CA TYR A 170 -24.37 8.08 -3.83
C TYR A 170 -25.07 8.37 -5.14
#